data_11a38be50e4c09ea87d878b9745cf78d
#
_entry.id   11a38be50e4c09ea87d878b9745cf78d
#
_cell.length_a   1.000
_cell.length_b   1.000
_cell.length_c   1.000
_cell.angle_alpha   90.00
_cell.angle_beta   90.00
_cell.angle_gamma   90.00
#
_symmetry.space_group_name_H-M   'P 1'
#
loop_
_entity.id
_entity.type
_entity.pdbx_description
1 polymer ?
#
loop_
_entity_poly.entity_id
_entity_poly.type
_entity_poly.pdbx_seq_one_letter_code
_entity_poly.pdbx_strand_id
1 'polypeptide(L)'
;KTGAIITDEQLERKVCAAICQSNGIRAREIAALLKLDRNTVNHILYASPLLKELCYQDREYRWHGIIRQTRPHSGLFEFSGYYGLVSEFLDQSEEEWMSVLISGCQRIGRNVNDTRGLLHSFRDCREQMVRLFEDLVDMIGDSCLEWEIVFEFRLKRARHVRIYADVLVITEDKVFSLEFKMKDTLNPEEVTQAAKYVP
;
A
#
# COMPACT_ATOMS: atom_id res chain seq x y z
N LYS A 1 33.83 -16.87 3.73
CA LYS A 1 32.36 -16.87 3.81
C LYS A 1 31.99 -15.81 4.86
N THR A 2 31.87 -14.57 4.43
CA THR A 2 31.42 -13.44 5.25
C THR A 2 29.89 -13.41 5.18
N GLY A 3 29.24 -14.10 6.13
CA GLY A 3 27.82 -13.89 6.37
C GLY A 3 27.65 -12.47 6.90
N ALA A 4 26.93 -11.62 6.16
CA ALA A 4 26.52 -10.33 6.68
C ALA A 4 25.72 -10.59 7.96
N ILE A 5 26.20 -10.09 9.09
CA ILE A 5 25.45 -10.04 10.35
C ILE A 5 24.30 -9.06 10.07
N ILE A 6 23.13 -9.63 9.76
CA ILE A 6 21.89 -8.82 9.72
C ILE A 6 21.72 -8.36 11.16
N THR A 7 21.80 -7.06 11.40
CA THR A 7 21.60 -6.47 12.71
C THR A 7 20.16 -6.78 13.15
N ASP A 8 19.94 -7.07 14.43
CA ASP A 8 18.60 -7.33 15.00
C ASP A 8 17.59 -6.25 14.56
N GLU A 9 18.01 -5.01 14.47
CA GLU A 9 17.19 -3.86 14.07
C GLU A 9 16.64 -3.96 12.63
N GLN A 10 17.45 -4.41 11.67
CA GLN A 10 16.97 -4.61 10.29
C GLN A 10 15.95 -5.75 10.20
N LEU A 11 16.11 -6.76 11.03
CA LEU A 11 15.20 -7.88 11.10
C LEU A 11 13.86 -7.48 11.74
N GLU A 12 13.91 -6.70 12.82
CA GLU A 12 12.73 -6.11 13.46
C GLU A 12 11.94 -5.24 12.49
N ARG A 13 12.59 -4.37 11.73
CA ARG A 13 11.95 -3.54 10.71
C ARG A 13 11.28 -4.38 9.63
N LYS A 14 11.90 -5.47 9.15
CA LYS A 14 11.29 -6.38 8.18
C LYS A 14 10.05 -7.08 8.73
N VAL A 15 10.10 -7.56 9.96
CA VAL A 15 8.95 -8.18 10.64
C VAL A 15 7.83 -7.17 10.82
N CYS A 16 8.14 -5.96 11.27
CA CYS A 16 7.18 -4.86 11.42
C CYS A 16 6.51 -4.53 10.09
N ALA A 17 7.30 -4.36 9.03
CA ALA A 17 6.78 -4.09 7.68
C ALA A 17 5.83 -5.20 7.19
N ALA A 18 6.19 -6.47 7.36
CA ALA A 18 5.34 -7.60 7.00
C ALA A 18 4.00 -7.60 7.74
N ILE A 19 4.00 -7.20 9.02
CA ILE A 19 2.79 -7.06 9.82
C ILE A 19 1.94 -5.89 9.32
N CYS A 20 2.56 -4.72 9.14
CA CYS A 20 1.86 -3.51 8.71
C CYS A 20 1.26 -3.64 7.30
N GLN A 21 1.89 -4.41 6.42
CA GLN A 21 1.40 -4.68 5.06
C GLN A 21 0.31 -5.75 5.00
N SER A 22 0.04 -6.45 6.11
CA SER A 22 -0.98 -7.50 6.17
C SER A 22 -2.25 -7.02 6.86
N ASN A 23 -3.37 -7.68 6.57
CA ASN A 23 -4.62 -7.51 7.33
C ASN A 23 -4.72 -8.57 8.43
N GLY A 24 -3.72 -8.60 9.32
CA GLY A 24 -3.58 -9.61 10.35
C GLY A 24 -2.84 -10.86 9.88
N ILE A 25 -1.61 -11.04 10.36
CA ILE A 25 -0.70 -12.11 9.95
C ILE A 25 -0.24 -12.93 11.15
N ARG A 26 -0.14 -14.25 11.01
CA ARG A 26 0.36 -15.14 12.08
C ARG A 26 1.89 -15.26 12.01
N ALA A 27 2.53 -15.53 13.15
CA ALA A 27 3.98 -15.69 13.24
C ALA A 27 4.54 -16.72 12.23
N ARG A 28 3.81 -17.81 11.94
CA ARG A 28 4.20 -18.81 10.94
C ARG A 28 4.19 -18.26 9.51
N GLU A 29 3.27 -17.37 9.23
CA GLU A 29 3.12 -16.74 7.91
C GLU A 29 4.22 -15.70 7.70
N ILE A 30 4.57 -14.93 8.75
CA ILE A 30 5.73 -14.03 8.76
C ILE A 30 7.03 -14.82 8.52
N ALA A 31 7.20 -15.95 9.23
CA ALA A 31 8.37 -16.80 9.08
C ALA A 31 8.53 -17.33 7.65
N ALA A 32 7.43 -17.78 7.05
CA ALA A 32 7.42 -18.25 5.67
C ALA A 32 7.72 -17.10 4.67
N LEU A 33 7.10 -15.93 4.85
CA LEU A 33 7.27 -14.76 4.00
C LEU A 33 8.71 -14.25 3.99
N LEU A 34 9.31 -14.15 5.19
CA LEU A 34 10.67 -13.61 5.36
C LEU A 34 11.76 -14.69 5.28
N LYS A 35 11.39 -15.96 5.05
CA LYS A 35 12.30 -17.13 5.04
C LYS A 35 13.15 -17.22 6.32
N LEU A 36 12.51 -16.98 7.46
CA LEU A 36 13.11 -17.06 8.78
C LEU A 36 12.59 -18.29 9.52
N ASP A 37 13.33 -18.73 10.54
CA ASP A 37 12.79 -19.74 11.45
C ASP A 37 11.74 -19.12 12.39
N ARG A 38 10.80 -19.96 12.82
CA ARG A 38 9.67 -19.53 13.64
C ARG A 38 10.10 -19.02 15.03
N ASN A 39 11.17 -19.55 15.59
CA ASN A 39 11.62 -19.17 16.93
C ASN A 39 12.23 -17.75 16.88
N THR A 40 13.01 -17.44 15.83
CA THR A 40 13.53 -16.11 15.57
C THR A 40 12.39 -15.09 15.43
N VAL A 41 11.37 -15.42 14.62
CA VAL A 41 10.20 -14.53 14.45
C VAL A 41 9.47 -14.34 15.77
N ASN A 42 9.20 -15.40 16.53
CA ASN A 42 8.56 -15.29 17.83
C ASN A 42 9.39 -14.45 18.80
N HIS A 43 10.71 -14.66 18.84
CA HIS A 43 11.58 -13.85 19.70
C HIS A 43 11.44 -12.37 19.38
N ILE A 44 11.49 -11.99 18.10
CA ILE A 44 11.32 -10.61 17.65
C ILE A 44 9.94 -10.07 18.04
N LEU A 45 8.86 -10.81 17.77
CA LEU A 45 7.49 -10.40 18.03
C LEU A 45 7.22 -10.06 19.51
N TYR A 46 7.82 -10.83 20.43
CA TYR A 46 7.58 -10.65 21.86
C TYR A 46 8.67 -9.87 22.60
N ALA A 47 9.89 -9.81 22.07
CA ALA A 47 11.01 -9.14 22.72
C ALA A 47 11.22 -7.71 22.24
N SER A 48 10.97 -7.43 20.94
CA SER A 48 11.27 -6.12 20.34
C SER A 48 10.44 -4.99 20.96
N PRO A 49 11.08 -3.92 21.48
CA PRO A 49 10.39 -2.71 21.91
C PRO A 49 9.62 -2.04 20.74
N LEU A 50 10.22 -2.03 19.54
CA LEU A 50 9.63 -1.44 18.34
C LEU A 50 8.30 -2.11 17.98
N LEU A 51 8.25 -3.45 18.00
CA LEU A 51 7.03 -4.14 17.67
C LEU A 51 5.95 -4.01 18.74
N LYS A 52 6.34 -3.90 20.02
CA LYS A 52 5.39 -3.63 21.11
C LYS A 52 4.72 -2.26 21.00
N GLU A 53 5.42 -1.30 20.43
CA GLU A 53 4.90 0.05 20.20
C GLU A 53 4.04 0.12 18.92
N LEU A 54 4.45 -0.54 17.85
CA LEU A 54 3.85 -0.42 16.53
C LEU A 54 2.88 -1.54 16.14
N CYS A 55 2.80 -2.64 16.92
CA CYS A 55 2.00 -3.81 16.60
C CYS A 55 1.25 -4.33 17.82
N TYR A 56 0.13 -4.99 17.57
CA TYR A 56 -0.60 -5.72 18.61
C TYR A 56 -1.04 -7.10 18.09
N GLN A 57 -1.32 -8.02 19.01
CA GLN A 57 -1.84 -9.34 18.69
C GLN A 57 -3.31 -9.44 19.10
N ASP A 58 -4.17 -9.91 18.20
CA ASP A 58 -5.58 -10.16 18.47
C ASP A 58 -5.81 -11.50 19.21
N ARG A 59 -7.09 -11.78 19.51
CA ARG A 59 -7.51 -13.02 20.20
C ARG A 59 -7.32 -14.29 19.36
N GLU A 60 -7.15 -14.14 18.05
CA GLU A 60 -6.91 -15.22 17.09
C GLU A 60 -5.42 -15.45 16.81
N TYR A 61 -4.55 -14.83 17.61
CA TYR A 61 -3.09 -14.87 17.47
C TYR A 61 -2.58 -14.31 16.13
N ARG A 62 -3.29 -13.30 15.56
CA ARG A 62 -2.83 -12.54 14.41
C ARG A 62 -2.20 -11.23 14.88
N TRP A 63 -1.13 -10.86 14.22
CA TRP A 63 -0.43 -9.61 14.47
C TRP A 63 -0.93 -8.53 13.50
N HIS A 64 -1.16 -7.34 14.02
CA HIS A 64 -1.66 -6.16 13.31
C HIS A 64 -0.78 -4.97 13.61
N GLY A 65 -0.56 -4.08 12.61
CA GLY A 65 0.11 -2.80 12.84
C GLY A 65 -0.83 -1.80 13.53
N ILE A 66 -0.40 -1.19 14.61
CA ILE A 66 -1.17 -0.16 15.33
C ILE A 66 -1.40 1.05 14.44
N ILE A 67 -0.39 1.43 13.63
CA ILE A 67 -0.45 2.59 12.74
C ILE A 67 -1.64 2.49 11.76
N ARG A 68 -1.98 1.28 11.29
CA ARG A 68 -3.16 1.09 10.42
C ARG A 68 -4.49 1.42 11.10
N GLN A 69 -4.60 1.18 12.41
CA GLN A 69 -5.85 1.43 13.13
C GLN A 69 -6.05 2.88 13.53
N THR A 70 -4.96 3.64 13.61
CA THR A 70 -5.01 5.08 13.96
C THR A 70 -5.22 5.97 12.76
N ARG A 71 -5.10 5.45 11.53
CA ARG A 71 -5.34 6.25 10.31
C ARG A 71 -6.84 6.49 10.13
N PRO A 72 -7.24 7.74 9.84
CA PRO A 72 -8.65 8.09 9.70
C PRO A 72 -9.40 7.23 8.68
N HIS A 73 -8.74 6.84 7.59
CA HIS A 73 -9.34 6.13 6.47
C HIS A 73 -8.84 4.69 6.30
N SER A 74 -8.32 4.07 7.36
CA SER A 74 -7.77 2.70 7.30
C SER A 74 -8.73 1.64 6.74
N GLY A 75 -10.03 1.85 6.83
CA GLY A 75 -11.05 1.00 6.21
C GLY A 75 -10.96 0.91 4.68
N LEU A 76 -10.32 1.88 4.02
CA LEU A 76 -10.13 1.88 2.56
C LEU A 76 -9.21 0.73 2.10
N PHE A 77 -8.34 0.24 2.98
CA PHE A 77 -7.48 -0.90 2.69
C PHE A 77 -8.25 -2.12 2.17
N GLU A 78 -9.44 -2.41 2.72
CA GLU A 78 -10.27 -3.54 2.31
C GLU A 78 -10.77 -3.45 0.86
N PHE A 79 -10.78 -2.25 0.31
CA PHE A 79 -11.33 -1.94 -1.01
C PHE A 79 -10.28 -1.48 -2.01
N SER A 80 -9.00 -1.49 -1.65
CA SER A 80 -7.91 -0.96 -2.48
C SER A 80 -6.86 -2.02 -2.81
N GLY A 81 -6.17 -1.81 -3.93
CA GLY A 81 -4.97 -2.55 -4.27
C GLY A 81 -3.81 -2.17 -3.35
N TYR A 82 -3.60 -0.87 -3.15
CA TYR A 82 -2.62 -0.32 -2.21
C TYR A 82 -3.26 0.79 -1.37
N TYR A 83 -2.85 0.89 -0.10
CA TYR A 83 -3.22 1.96 0.82
C TYR A 83 -2.05 2.23 1.77
N GLY A 84 -1.65 3.48 1.90
CA GLY A 84 -0.56 3.90 2.78
C GLY A 84 -0.48 5.41 2.92
N LEU A 85 0.50 5.89 3.70
CA LEU A 85 0.91 7.29 3.67
C LEU A 85 1.78 7.56 2.45
N VAL A 86 1.82 8.82 2.01
CA VAL A 86 2.72 9.25 0.93
C VAL A 86 4.18 8.97 1.30
N SER A 87 4.60 9.23 2.54
CA SER A 87 5.94 8.90 3.03
C SER A 87 6.27 7.43 2.84
N GLU A 88 5.36 6.52 3.23
CA GLU A 88 5.56 5.08 3.08
C GLU A 88 5.61 4.63 1.61
N PHE A 89 4.82 5.27 0.76
CA PHE A 89 4.81 5.01 -0.67
C PHE A 89 6.14 5.42 -1.33
N LEU A 90 6.69 6.57 -0.94
CA LEU A 90 7.97 7.06 -1.46
C LEU A 90 9.17 6.23 -0.97
N ASP A 91 9.12 5.74 0.27
CA ASP A 91 10.19 4.92 0.87
C ASP A 91 10.27 3.49 0.31
N GLN A 92 9.21 3.01 -0.34
CA GLN A 92 9.19 1.67 -0.94
C GLN A 92 9.90 1.63 -2.28
N SER A 93 10.66 0.57 -2.54
CA SER A 93 11.13 0.26 -3.90
C SER A 93 9.94 -0.07 -4.82
N GLU A 94 10.17 0.03 -6.14
CA GLU A 94 9.15 -0.32 -7.13
C GLU A 94 8.69 -1.77 -6.97
N GLU A 95 9.61 -2.69 -6.74
CA GLU A 95 9.32 -4.12 -6.58
C GLU A 95 8.48 -4.40 -5.34
N GLU A 96 8.81 -3.77 -4.21
CA GLU A 96 8.06 -3.91 -2.96
C GLU A 96 6.64 -3.36 -3.11
N TRP A 97 6.52 -2.15 -3.61
CA TRP A 97 5.22 -1.54 -3.86
C TRP A 97 4.36 -2.36 -4.85
N MET A 98 4.95 -2.81 -5.97
CA MET A 98 4.26 -3.62 -6.97
C MET A 98 3.76 -4.95 -6.37
N SER A 99 4.55 -5.59 -5.53
CA SER A 99 4.18 -6.83 -4.84
C SER A 99 2.95 -6.61 -3.93
N VAL A 100 2.94 -5.50 -3.18
CA VAL A 100 1.81 -5.12 -2.32
C VAL A 100 0.57 -4.82 -3.15
N LEU A 101 0.71 -4.03 -4.23
CA LEU A 101 -0.38 -3.65 -5.12
C LEU A 101 -1.03 -4.89 -5.77
N ILE A 102 -0.23 -5.82 -6.32
CA ILE A 102 -0.73 -7.04 -6.96
C ILE A 102 -1.51 -7.90 -5.94
N SER A 103 -0.95 -8.09 -4.75
CA SER A 103 -1.62 -8.84 -3.67
C SER A 103 -2.96 -8.20 -3.27
N GLY A 104 -2.97 -6.87 -3.16
CA GLY A 104 -4.19 -6.12 -2.87
C GLY A 104 -5.21 -6.20 -4.00
N CYS A 105 -4.79 -6.08 -5.25
CA CYS A 105 -5.65 -6.25 -6.42
C CYS A 105 -6.32 -7.63 -6.44
N GLN A 106 -5.57 -8.70 -6.16
CA GLN A 106 -6.12 -10.05 -6.02
C GLN A 106 -7.18 -10.12 -4.90
N ARG A 107 -6.90 -9.53 -3.73
CA ARG A 107 -7.84 -9.47 -2.60
C ARG A 107 -9.16 -8.80 -2.97
N ILE A 108 -9.12 -7.68 -3.70
CA ILE A 108 -10.34 -6.97 -4.14
C ILE A 108 -10.98 -7.57 -5.39
N GLY A 109 -10.42 -8.64 -5.92
CA GLY A 109 -10.94 -9.35 -7.09
C GLY A 109 -10.69 -8.63 -8.43
N ARG A 110 -9.66 -7.77 -8.49
CA ARG A 110 -9.15 -7.23 -9.76
C ARG A 110 -8.21 -8.25 -10.39
N ASN A 111 -8.49 -8.64 -11.62
CA ASN A 111 -7.62 -9.55 -12.34
C ASN A 111 -6.38 -8.80 -12.84
N VAL A 112 -5.21 -9.19 -12.36
CA VAL A 112 -3.91 -8.63 -12.77
C VAL A 112 -3.08 -9.62 -13.60
N ASN A 113 -3.58 -10.87 -13.79
CA ASN A 113 -2.80 -11.92 -14.43
C ASN A 113 -2.84 -11.86 -15.96
N ASP A 114 -3.72 -11.06 -16.55
CA ASP A 114 -4.07 -11.19 -17.97
C ASP A 114 -3.46 -10.11 -18.89
N THR A 115 -2.68 -9.16 -18.35
CA THR A 115 -2.18 -8.10 -19.20
C THR A 115 -0.80 -7.58 -18.76
N ARG A 116 0.23 -7.88 -19.57
CA ARG A 116 1.52 -7.17 -19.50
C ARG A 116 1.31 -5.65 -19.54
N GLY A 117 0.29 -5.16 -20.22
CA GLY A 117 -0.06 -3.75 -20.29
C GLY A 117 -0.51 -3.16 -18.95
N LEU A 118 -1.23 -3.89 -18.11
CA LEU A 118 -1.68 -3.38 -16.81
C LEU A 118 -0.52 -3.17 -15.84
N LEU A 119 0.44 -4.11 -15.78
CA LEU A 119 1.63 -3.96 -14.94
C LEU A 119 2.52 -2.80 -15.40
N HIS A 120 2.59 -2.58 -16.71
CA HIS A 120 3.30 -1.43 -17.27
C HIS A 120 2.61 -0.13 -16.87
N SER A 121 1.30 -0.07 -17.02
CA SER A 121 0.49 1.07 -16.58
C SER A 121 0.66 1.39 -15.08
N PHE A 122 0.78 0.37 -14.24
CA PHE A 122 1.04 0.58 -12.81
C PHE A 122 2.41 1.22 -12.55
N ARG A 123 3.46 0.80 -13.28
CA ARG A 123 4.79 1.40 -13.17
C ARG A 123 4.79 2.86 -13.59
N ASP A 124 4.19 3.15 -14.74
CA ASP A 124 4.09 4.52 -15.25
C ASP A 124 3.31 5.41 -14.29
N CYS A 125 2.21 4.89 -13.74
CA CYS A 125 1.41 5.58 -12.73
C CYS A 125 2.23 5.87 -11.47
N ARG A 126 3.00 4.87 -10.98
CA ARG A 126 3.89 5.06 -9.82
C ARG A 126 4.94 6.13 -10.09
N GLU A 127 5.60 6.08 -11.21
CA GLU A 127 6.63 7.06 -11.59
C GLU A 127 6.07 8.49 -11.61
N GLN A 128 4.89 8.69 -12.18
CA GLN A 128 4.23 9.99 -12.20
C GLN A 128 3.84 10.46 -10.78
N MET A 129 3.36 9.55 -9.93
CA MET A 129 3.01 9.88 -8.56
C MET A 129 4.23 10.21 -7.70
N VAL A 130 5.36 9.50 -7.89
CA VAL A 130 6.62 9.82 -7.19
C VAL A 130 7.06 11.24 -7.57
N ARG A 131 7.13 11.57 -8.87
CA ARG A 131 7.49 12.91 -9.35
C ARG A 131 6.56 13.99 -8.80
N LEU A 132 5.24 13.73 -8.82
CA LEU A 132 4.25 14.67 -8.27
C LEU A 132 4.51 14.97 -6.79
N PHE A 133 4.82 13.96 -5.99
CA PHE A 133 5.06 14.18 -4.57
C PHE A 133 6.43 14.79 -4.29
N GLU A 134 7.45 14.49 -5.08
CA GLU A 134 8.74 15.18 -5.02
C GLU A 134 8.54 16.69 -5.29
N ASP A 135 7.82 17.04 -6.35
CA ASP A 135 7.47 18.44 -6.67
C ASP A 135 6.63 19.09 -5.55
N LEU A 136 5.68 18.35 -4.95
CA LEU A 136 4.86 18.87 -3.86
C LEU A 136 5.68 19.12 -2.59
N VAL A 137 6.61 18.24 -2.24
CA VAL A 137 7.53 18.45 -1.10
C VAL A 137 8.33 19.73 -1.31
N ASP A 138 8.83 19.97 -2.53
CA ASP A 138 9.56 21.19 -2.85
C ASP A 138 8.68 22.45 -2.76
N MET A 139 7.39 22.35 -3.09
CA MET A 139 6.47 23.47 -3.12
C MET A 139 5.85 23.83 -1.76
N ILE A 140 5.43 22.81 -0.99
CA ILE A 140 4.63 22.98 0.23
C ILE A 140 5.27 22.34 1.48
N GLY A 141 6.46 21.71 1.34
CA GLY A 141 7.19 21.05 2.41
C GLY A 141 6.62 19.68 2.76
N ASP A 142 7.09 19.13 3.89
CA ASP A 142 6.85 17.74 4.29
C ASP A 142 5.40 17.43 4.69
N SER A 143 4.51 18.42 4.74
CA SER A 143 3.11 18.21 5.13
C SER A 143 2.36 17.22 4.23
N CYS A 144 2.72 17.16 2.93
CA CYS A 144 2.12 16.20 2.01
C CYS A 144 2.56 14.74 2.27
N LEU A 145 3.62 14.50 3.02
CA LEU A 145 4.09 13.17 3.38
C LEU A 145 3.13 12.44 4.34
N GLU A 146 2.33 13.19 5.09
CA GLU A 146 1.30 12.69 5.99
C GLU A 146 -0.04 12.39 5.29
N TRP A 147 -0.18 12.77 4.02
CA TRP A 147 -1.38 12.45 3.25
C TRP A 147 -1.47 10.94 2.98
N GLU A 148 -2.71 10.46 2.79
CA GLU A 148 -2.95 9.07 2.45
C GLU A 148 -3.03 8.90 0.93
N ILE A 149 -2.44 7.82 0.42
CA ILE A 149 -2.49 7.46 -1.00
C ILE A 149 -3.09 6.07 -1.16
N VAL A 150 -3.97 5.94 -2.14
CA VAL A 150 -4.71 4.71 -2.45
C VAL A 150 -4.58 4.42 -3.93
N PHE A 151 -4.21 3.21 -4.30
CA PHE A 151 -4.20 2.76 -5.70
C PHE A 151 -5.26 1.69 -5.91
N GLU A 152 -5.91 1.70 -7.07
CA GLU A 152 -6.89 0.70 -7.49
C GLU A 152 -8.04 0.57 -6.47
N PHE A 153 -8.67 1.69 -6.16
CA PHE A 153 -9.78 1.72 -5.22
C PHE A 153 -11.07 1.21 -5.88
N ARG A 154 -11.67 0.18 -5.31
CA ARG A 154 -12.91 -0.40 -5.81
C ARG A 154 -14.11 0.42 -5.38
N LEU A 155 -14.63 1.27 -6.28
CA LEU A 155 -15.79 2.13 -6.05
C LEU A 155 -17.11 1.33 -6.04
N LYS A 156 -17.25 0.36 -6.96
CA LYS A 156 -18.50 -0.40 -7.11
C LYS A 156 -18.23 -1.86 -7.48
N ARG A 157 -18.96 -2.75 -6.82
CA ARG A 157 -19.05 -4.17 -7.19
C ARG A 157 -20.52 -4.51 -7.48
N ALA A 158 -20.88 -4.58 -8.74
CA ALA A 158 -22.14 -5.16 -9.20
C ALA A 158 -21.86 -6.42 -10.02
N ARG A 159 -22.90 -7.22 -10.29
CA ARG A 159 -22.78 -8.54 -10.92
C ARG A 159 -21.98 -8.53 -12.24
N HIS A 160 -21.98 -7.39 -12.96
CA HIS A 160 -21.31 -7.24 -14.25
C HIS A 160 -20.48 -5.94 -14.38
N VAL A 161 -20.38 -5.12 -13.34
CA VAL A 161 -19.68 -3.83 -13.38
C VAL A 161 -18.76 -3.72 -12.18
N ARG A 162 -17.48 -3.58 -12.46
CA ARG A 162 -16.45 -3.25 -11.46
C ARG A 162 -15.81 -1.93 -11.88
N ILE A 163 -15.93 -0.93 -11.05
CA ILE A 163 -15.35 0.39 -11.27
C ILE A 163 -14.24 0.56 -10.24
N TYR A 164 -13.07 0.95 -10.71
CA TYR A 164 -11.91 1.26 -9.88
C TYR A 164 -11.48 2.69 -10.18
N ALA A 165 -11.10 3.43 -9.15
CA ALA A 165 -10.34 4.66 -9.30
C ALA A 165 -8.84 4.29 -9.32
N ASP A 166 -8.07 4.84 -10.27
CA ASP A 166 -6.67 4.50 -10.43
C ASP A 166 -5.87 4.94 -9.20
N VAL A 167 -6.00 6.20 -8.79
CA VAL A 167 -5.36 6.75 -7.60
C VAL A 167 -6.29 7.71 -6.86
N LEU A 168 -6.34 7.58 -5.53
CA LEU A 168 -6.91 8.60 -4.65
C LEU A 168 -5.80 9.16 -3.76
N VAL A 169 -5.76 10.48 -3.62
CA VAL A 169 -4.94 11.18 -2.65
C VAL A 169 -5.87 11.85 -1.65
N ILE A 170 -5.70 11.55 -0.38
CA ILE A 170 -6.57 12.02 0.71
C ILE A 170 -5.73 12.94 1.58
N THR A 171 -6.12 14.20 1.60
CA THR A 171 -5.56 15.23 2.47
C THR A 171 -6.44 15.40 3.71
N GLU A 172 -6.14 16.37 4.57
CA GLU A 172 -6.95 16.64 5.76
C GLU A 172 -8.41 17.00 5.43
N ASP A 173 -8.64 17.69 4.30
CA ASP A 173 -9.93 18.29 3.95
C ASP A 173 -10.46 17.89 2.57
N LYS A 174 -9.67 17.18 1.75
CA LYS A 174 -10.02 16.86 0.35
C LYS A 174 -9.62 15.47 -0.06
N VAL A 175 -10.34 14.96 -1.05
CA VAL A 175 -9.99 13.74 -1.78
C VAL A 175 -9.80 14.10 -3.25
N PHE A 176 -8.63 13.80 -3.77
CA PHE A 176 -8.32 13.93 -5.19
C PHE A 176 -8.41 12.55 -5.84
N SER A 177 -9.18 12.44 -6.91
CA SER A 177 -9.23 11.24 -7.75
C SER A 177 -8.45 11.51 -9.02
N LEU A 178 -7.41 10.72 -9.26
CA LEU A 178 -6.53 10.83 -10.41
C LEU A 178 -6.73 9.62 -11.32
N GLU A 179 -7.01 9.89 -12.58
CA GLU A 179 -7.18 8.88 -13.63
C GLU A 179 -6.00 8.97 -14.61
N PHE A 180 -5.35 7.85 -14.85
CA PHE A 180 -4.20 7.77 -15.74
C PHE A 180 -4.59 7.23 -17.10
N LYS A 181 -4.20 7.93 -18.16
CA LYS A 181 -4.41 7.52 -19.55
C LYS A 181 -3.07 7.49 -20.27
N MET A 182 -2.76 6.35 -20.88
CA MET A 182 -1.51 6.18 -21.66
C MET A 182 -1.61 6.84 -23.04
N LYS A 183 -1.84 8.15 -23.05
CA LYS A 183 -1.92 8.95 -24.29
C LYS A 183 -1.74 10.45 -24.00
N ASP A 184 -1.29 11.17 -25.00
CA ASP A 184 -0.94 12.59 -24.89
C ASP A 184 -2.14 13.54 -24.95
N THR A 185 -3.33 13.03 -25.30
CA THR A 185 -4.54 13.86 -25.45
C THR A 185 -5.73 13.23 -24.78
N LEU A 186 -6.49 14.02 -24.04
CA LEU A 186 -7.76 13.63 -23.42
C LEU A 186 -8.92 14.01 -24.34
N ASN A 187 -9.90 13.13 -24.45
CA ASN A 187 -11.16 13.46 -25.11
C ASN A 187 -12.25 13.82 -24.07
N PRO A 188 -13.35 14.52 -24.48
CA PRO A 188 -14.40 14.93 -23.54
C PRO A 188 -15.09 13.79 -22.80
N GLU A 189 -15.14 12.58 -23.38
CA GLU A 189 -15.76 11.41 -22.75
C GLU A 189 -14.92 10.92 -21.54
N GLU A 190 -13.61 11.03 -21.63
CA GLU A 190 -12.69 10.64 -20.54
C GLU A 190 -12.76 11.61 -19.38
N VAL A 191 -12.86 12.90 -19.67
CA VAL A 191 -13.11 13.93 -18.64
C VAL A 191 -14.45 13.65 -17.94
N THR A 192 -15.49 13.29 -18.73
CA THR A 192 -16.81 12.91 -18.18
C THR A 192 -16.72 11.62 -17.35
N GLN A 193 -15.84 10.69 -17.71
CA GLN A 193 -15.62 9.48 -16.92
C GLN A 193 -15.05 9.81 -15.55
N ALA A 194 -14.00 10.64 -15.49
CA ALA A 194 -13.41 11.08 -14.21
C ALA A 194 -14.44 11.80 -13.32
N ALA A 195 -15.30 12.63 -13.91
CA ALA A 195 -16.36 13.32 -13.18
C ALA A 195 -17.42 12.39 -12.56
N LYS A 196 -17.57 11.14 -13.04
CA LYS A 196 -18.50 10.15 -12.45
C LYS A 196 -18.04 9.58 -11.11
N TYR A 197 -16.78 9.81 -10.73
CA TYR A 197 -16.21 9.38 -9.46
C TYR A 197 -16.39 10.41 -8.34
N VAL A 198 -16.84 11.61 -8.68
CA VAL A 198 -17.19 12.65 -7.71
C VAL A 198 -18.67 12.47 -7.34
N PRO A 199 -19.00 12.30 -6.04
CA PRO A 199 -20.37 12.15 -5.56
C PRO A 199 -21.21 13.40 -5.76
#